data_5f37264563c943dbbfb578c846b38f32
#
_entry.id   5f37264563c943dbbfb578c846b38f32
#
_cell.length_a   1.000
_cell.length_b   1.000
_cell.length_c   1.000
_cell.angle_alpha   90.00
_cell.angle_beta   90.00
_cell.angle_gamma   90.00
#
_symmetry.space_group_name_H-M   'P 1'
#
loop_
_entity.id
_entity.type
_entity.pdbx_description
1 polymer ?
#
loop_
_entity_poly.entity_id
_entity_poly.type
_entity_poly.pdbx_seq_one_letter_code
_entity_poly.pdbx_strand_id
1 'polypeptide(L)'
;MQKINSFQEYEDQYKKSIENPSLFWEEIAQTFKWKKKWNRVLEWDFNKPKVSWFEGGQLNITENCLDRHLNSSSEKTALIWEPNNPNEAPKHISYKELHRDVCRFSNVLKSLGVKKGDRICLYMPMIPELTVAVLSCARIGAIHSVVFAGFSAQALQDRINDSECKLIITADGSFRGEKVLNLKSIVDQAIQNCGSIEHCIMVERTKTEVNLVPDRDLLWCELMEESNDYCDATEMESEETLFILYTSGSTGKPKGVVHSIAGYMVGA
;
A
#
# COMPACT_ATOMS: atom_id res chain seq x y z
N MET A 1 11.17 -8.58 -15.44
CA MET A 1 10.92 -8.11 -16.84
C MET A 1 12.12 -8.41 -17.71
N GLN A 2 11.89 -8.82 -18.97
CA GLN A 2 12.95 -8.95 -19.95
C GLN A 2 13.49 -7.55 -20.27
N LYS A 3 14.79 -7.35 -20.18
CA LYS A 3 15.40 -6.05 -20.45
C LYS A 3 15.30 -5.77 -21.96
N ILE A 4 14.67 -4.67 -22.33
CA ILE A 4 14.61 -4.21 -23.72
C ILE A 4 15.93 -3.52 -24.05
N ASN A 5 16.67 -4.01 -25.03
CA ASN A 5 18.00 -3.51 -25.36
C ASN A 5 18.07 -2.79 -26.73
N SER A 6 16.99 -2.84 -27.52
CA SER A 6 16.91 -2.17 -28.81
C SER A 6 15.50 -1.67 -29.13
N PHE A 7 15.39 -0.71 -30.08
CA PHE A 7 14.11 -0.23 -30.56
C PHE A 7 13.31 -1.35 -31.26
N GLN A 8 13.98 -2.23 -32.00
CA GLN A 8 13.35 -3.38 -32.65
C GLN A 8 12.71 -4.33 -31.62
N GLU A 9 13.42 -4.65 -30.51
CA GLU A 9 12.83 -5.46 -29.42
C GLU A 9 11.59 -4.79 -28.82
N TYR A 10 11.61 -3.45 -28.67
CA TYR A 10 10.44 -2.72 -28.21
C TYR A 10 9.26 -2.88 -29.18
N GLU A 11 9.47 -2.68 -30.48
CA GLU A 11 8.42 -2.82 -31.49
C GLU A 11 7.84 -4.24 -31.53
N ASP A 12 8.70 -5.26 -31.45
CA ASP A 12 8.28 -6.66 -31.43
C ASP A 12 7.43 -6.97 -30.17
N GLN A 13 7.86 -6.52 -28.98
CA GLN A 13 7.10 -6.68 -27.75
C GLN A 13 5.77 -5.91 -27.78
N TYR A 14 5.78 -4.68 -28.26
CA TYR A 14 4.58 -3.87 -28.42
C TYR A 14 3.58 -4.56 -29.38
N LYS A 15 4.04 -5.02 -30.52
CA LYS A 15 3.20 -5.77 -31.49
C LYS A 15 2.59 -6.99 -30.83
N LYS A 16 3.40 -7.80 -30.14
CA LYS A 16 2.95 -8.98 -29.40
C LYS A 16 1.88 -8.64 -28.36
N SER A 17 2.05 -7.54 -27.61
CA SER A 17 1.09 -7.10 -26.58
C SER A 17 -0.28 -6.74 -27.14
N ILE A 18 -0.34 -6.27 -28.39
CA ILE A 18 -1.60 -5.90 -29.07
C ILE A 18 -2.22 -7.09 -29.79
N GLU A 19 -1.41 -7.86 -30.53
CA GLU A 19 -1.91 -8.99 -31.35
C GLU A 19 -2.32 -10.19 -30.51
N ASN A 20 -1.62 -10.43 -29.39
CA ASN A 20 -1.93 -11.52 -28.48
C ASN A 20 -1.72 -11.11 -27.01
N PRO A 21 -2.59 -10.27 -26.46
CA PRO A 21 -2.45 -9.76 -25.10
C PRO A 21 -2.46 -10.88 -24.04
N SER A 22 -3.22 -11.94 -24.23
CA SER A 22 -3.26 -13.06 -23.30
C SER A 22 -1.90 -13.74 -23.17
N LEU A 23 -1.25 -14.07 -24.28
CA LEU A 23 0.06 -14.70 -24.27
C LEU A 23 1.15 -13.75 -23.72
N PHE A 24 1.09 -12.47 -24.10
CA PHE A 24 2.05 -11.47 -23.64
C PHE A 24 2.04 -11.34 -22.12
N TRP A 25 0.85 -11.14 -21.53
CA TRP A 25 0.71 -10.97 -20.09
C TRP A 25 0.89 -12.27 -19.31
N GLU A 26 0.58 -13.43 -19.93
CA GLU A 26 0.87 -14.74 -19.34
C GLU A 26 2.36 -14.94 -19.10
N GLU A 27 3.19 -14.65 -20.10
CA GLU A 27 4.65 -14.79 -19.97
C GLU A 27 5.23 -13.90 -18.87
N ILE A 28 4.73 -12.66 -18.73
CA ILE A 28 5.13 -11.76 -17.65
C ILE A 28 4.67 -12.33 -16.31
N ALA A 29 3.41 -12.74 -16.21
CA ALA A 29 2.83 -13.27 -14.98
C ALA A 29 3.52 -14.53 -14.47
N GLN A 30 4.06 -15.37 -15.37
CA GLN A 30 4.82 -16.56 -14.99
C GLN A 30 6.12 -16.26 -14.24
N THR A 31 6.64 -15.04 -14.29
CA THR A 31 7.85 -14.62 -13.55
C THR A 31 7.58 -14.37 -12.06
N PHE A 32 6.31 -14.29 -11.67
CA PHE A 32 5.88 -14.08 -10.30
C PHE A 32 5.51 -15.39 -9.61
N LYS A 33 5.55 -15.35 -8.27
CA LYS A 33 5.12 -16.47 -7.42
C LYS A 33 3.60 -16.39 -7.24
N TRP A 34 2.90 -17.45 -7.63
CA TRP A 34 1.48 -17.66 -7.43
C TRP A 34 1.24 -18.81 -6.46
N LYS A 35 0.28 -18.68 -5.56
CA LYS A 35 -0.20 -19.81 -4.74
C LYS A 35 -1.01 -20.78 -5.58
N LYS A 36 -1.85 -20.23 -6.46
CA LYS A 36 -2.59 -20.97 -7.47
C LYS A 36 -2.55 -20.20 -8.79
N LYS A 37 -2.19 -20.88 -9.88
CA LYS A 37 -2.22 -20.26 -11.21
C LYS A 37 -3.67 -20.05 -11.65
N TRP A 38 -3.84 -19.14 -12.56
CA TRP A 38 -5.11 -18.77 -13.18
C TRP A 38 -5.66 -19.85 -14.11
N ASN A 39 -6.96 -19.83 -14.34
CA ASN A 39 -7.62 -20.65 -15.35
C ASN A 39 -7.65 -19.93 -16.70
N ARG A 40 -7.72 -18.60 -16.69
CA ARG A 40 -7.77 -17.73 -17.88
C ARG A 40 -7.00 -16.44 -17.57
N VAL A 41 -6.18 -15.98 -18.54
CA VAL A 41 -5.37 -14.77 -18.40
C VAL A 41 -6.22 -13.51 -18.53
N LEU A 42 -7.03 -13.45 -19.58
CA LEU A 42 -7.87 -12.28 -19.90
C LEU A 42 -9.24 -12.72 -20.39
N GLU A 43 -10.28 -12.15 -19.79
CA GLU A 43 -11.63 -12.16 -20.33
C GLU A 43 -12.12 -10.73 -20.42
N TRP A 44 -12.63 -10.31 -21.57
CA TRP A 44 -13.20 -8.98 -21.76
C TRP A 44 -14.35 -8.97 -22.76
N ASP A 45 -15.34 -8.11 -22.51
CA ASP A 45 -16.46 -7.87 -23.40
C ASP A 45 -16.87 -6.39 -23.30
N PHE A 46 -16.61 -5.62 -24.34
CA PHE A 46 -16.96 -4.20 -24.37
C PHE A 46 -18.48 -3.94 -24.33
N ASN A 47 -19.29 -4.88 -24.79
CA ASN A 47 -20.74 -4.72 -24.78
C ASN A 47 -21.32 -4.91 -23.38
N LYS A 48 -20.60 -5.61 -22.50
CA LYS A 48 -20.99 -5.89 -21.11
C LYS A 48 -20.13 -5.22 -20.07
N PRO A 49 -19.43 -4.15 -20.37
CA PRO A 49 -18.25 -3.56 -19.71
C PRO A 49 -17.62 -4.46 -18.61
N LYS A 50 -17.18 -5.64 -19.03
CA LYS A 50 -16.51 -6.62 -18.17
C LYS A 50 -15.08 -6.81 -18.63
N VAL A 51 -14.15 -6.67 -17.70
CA VAL A 51 -12.73 -7.05 -17.87
C VAL A 51 -12.30 -7.84 -16.65
N SER A 52 -11.66 -8.99 -16.85
CA SER A 52 -11.11 -9.81 -15.79
C SER A 52 -9.73 -10.32 -16.18
N TRP A 53 -8.77 -10.19 -15.24
CA TRP A 53 -7.41 -10.63 -15.43
C TRP A 53 -7.05 -11.78 -14.47
N PHE A 54 -6.40 -12.81 -15.00
CA PHE A 54 -5.89 -13.96 -14.24
C PHE A 54 -6.96 -14.66 -13.40
N GLU A 55 -8.12 -14.90 -13.98
CA GLU A 55 -9.30 -15.48 -13.33
C GLU A 55 -8.98 -16.80 -12.61
N GLY A 56 -9.30 -16.89 -11.31
CA GLY A 56 -9.05 -18.04 -10.45
C GLY A 56 -7.59 -18.15 -9.99
N GLY A 57 -6.74 -17.19 -10.33
CA GLY A 57 -5.38 -17.08 -9.81
C GLY A 57 -5.37 -16.57 -8.38
N GLN A 58 -4.48 -17.10 -7.54
CA GLN A 58 -4.35 -16.71 -6.14
C GLN A 58 -2.89 -16.39 -5.80
N LEU A 59 -2.69 -15.28 -5.09
CA LEU A 59 -1.37 -14.79 -4.73
C LEU A 59 -1.47 -13.80 -3.56
N ASN A 60 -0.31 -13.44 -3.01
CA ASN A 60 -0.15 -12.23 -2.22
C ASN A 60 1.04 -11.45 -2.75
N ILE A 61 0.86 -10.14 -2.97
CA ILE A 61 1.91 -9.31 -3.56
C ILE A 61 3.15 -9.25 -2.66
N THR A 62 3.00 -9.34 -1.32
CA THR A 62 4.13 -9.29 -0.39
C THR A 62 5.04 -10.50 -0.50
N GLU A 63 4.53 -11.68 -0.88
CA GLU A 63 5.37 -12.85 -1.16
C GLU A 63 6.31 -12.60 -2.35
N ASN A 64 5.88 -11.77 -3.30
CA ASN A 64 6.70 -11.37 -4.45
C ASN A 64 7.64 -10.20 -4.15
N CYS A 65 7.23 -9.24 -3.31
CA CYS A 65 8.05 -8.09 -2.95
C CYS A 65 9.08 -8.39 -1.86
N LEU A 66 8.76 -9.30 -0.92
CA LEU A 66 9.56 -9.54 0.28
C LEU A 66 10.01 -11.00 0.42
N ASP A 67 9.07 -11.92 0.63
CA ASP A 67 9.37 -13.29 1.11
C ASP A 67 10.31 -14.03 0.16
N ARG A 68 10.12 -13.93 -1.17
CA ARG A 68 10.97 -14.61 -2.16
C ARG A 68 12.44 -14.17 -2.12
N HIS A 69 12.72 -13.00 -1.55
CA HIS A 69 14.08 -12.45 -1.46
C HIS A 69 14.82 -12.86 -0.18
N LEU A 70 14.12 -13.40 0.83
CA LEU A 70 14.71 -13.73 2.12
C LEU A 70 15.79 -14.81 2.04
N ASN A 71 15.63 -15.80 1.17
CA ASN A 71 16.59 -16.90 1.05
C ASN A 71 17.92 -16.52 0.36
N SER A 72 17.89 -15.57 -0.57
CA SER A 72 19.06 -15.25 -1.43
C SER A 72 19.57 -13.81 -1.27
N SER A 73 18.79 -12.94 -0.69
CA SER A 73 19.04 -11.49 -0.69
C SER A 73 18.59 -10.81 0.61
N SER A 74 18.47 -11.55 1.72
CA SER A 74 17.93 -11.04 2.99
C SER A 74 18.65 -9.78 3.48
N GLU A 75 19.97 -9.74 3.35
CA GLU A 75 20.81 -8.63 3.82
C GLU A 75 20.99 -7.50 2.77
N LYS A 76 20.45 -7.69 1.55
CA LYS A 76 20.46 -6.60 0.57
C LYS A 76 19.50 -5.50 0.98
N THR A 77 19.87 -4.26 0.67
CA THR A 77 19.03 -3.09 0.87
C THR A 77 17.76 -3.20 0.01
N ALA A 78 16.61 -3.23 0.66
CA ALA A 78 15.29 -3.22 0.03
C ALA A 78 14.72 -1.81 -0.08
N LEU A 79 15.03 -0.94 0.88
CA LEU A 79 14.55 0.43 0.95
C LEU A 79 15.68 1.36 1.37
N ILE A 80 15.88 2.44 0.62
CA ILE A 80 16.73 3.56 0.99
C ILE A 80 15.81 4.74 1.29
N TRP A 81 15.90 5.26 2.49
CA TRP A 81 15.17 6.46 2.87
C TRP A 81 16.14 7.63 3.04
N GLU A 82 15.88 8.70 2.31
CA GLU A 82 16.62 9.94 2.37
C GLU A 82 15.82 10.99 3.14
N PRO A 83 16.32 11.51 4.27
CA PRO A 83 15.58 12.47 5.08
C PRO A 83 15.51 13.85 4.42
N ASN A 84 14.52 14.65 4.81
CA ASN A 84 14.37 16.03 4.37
C ASN A 84 15.51 16.93 4.87
N ASN A 85 16.03 16.67 6.08
CA ASN A 85 17.14 17.41 6.66
C ASN A 85 18.47 16.81 6.16
N PRO A 86 19.34 17.57 5.45
CA PRO A 86 20.60 17.06 4.92
C PRO A 86 21.61 16.66 6.01
N ASN A 87 21.41 17.09 7.26
CA ASN A 87 22.23 16.68 8.40
C ASN A 87 21.74 15.40 9.10
N GLU A 88 20.59 14.88 8.73
CA GLU A 88 20.08 13.59 9.21
C GLU A 88 20.62 12.48 8.29
N ALA A 89 21.12 11.40 8.87
CA ALA A 89 21.68 10.29 8.09
C ALA A 89 20.58 9.51 7.34
N PRO A 90 20.83 9.07 6.09
CA PRO A 90 19.93 8.19 5.37
C PRO A 90 19.80 6.84 6.07
N LYS A 91 18.67 6.18 5.87
CA LYS A 91 18.44 4.82 6.38
C LYS A 91 18.45 3.82 5.23
N HIS A 92 19.22 2.75 5.41
CA HIS A 92 19.21 1.59 4.52
C HIS A 92 18.55 0.43 5.25
N ILE A 93 17.44 -0.05 4.73
CA ILE A 93 16.64 -1.12 5.35
C ILE A 93 16.78 -2.35 4.45
N SER A 94 17.24 -3.45 5.02
CA SER A 94 17.37 -4.73 4.30
C SER A 94 16.02 -5.40 4.06
N TYR A 95 15.96 -6.38 3.14
CA TYR A 95 14.76 -7.20 2.95
C TYR A 95 14.32 -7.90 4.22
N LYS A 96 15.27 -8.37 5.03
CA LYS A 96 15.00 -9.04 6.31
C LYS A 96 14.35 -8.09 7.32
N GLU A 97 14.90 -6.89 7.47
CA GLU A 97 14.35 -5.87 8.37
C GLU A 97 12.96 -5.42 7.91
N LEU A 98 12.81 -5.11 6.61
CA LEU A 98 11.52 -4.68 6.07
C LEU A 98 10.46 -5.79 6.22
N HIS A 99 10.81 -7.05 5.95
CA HIS A 99 9.90 -8.19 6.14
C HIS A 99 9.48 -8.33 7.60
N ARG A 100 10.44 -8.26 8.54
CA ARG A 100 10.16 -8.31 9.98
C ARG A 100 9.18 -7.22 10.39
N ASP A 101 9.44 -5.98 9.99
CA ASP A 101 8.63 -4.83 10.37
C ASP A 101 7.22 -4.89 9.74
N VAL A 102 7.13 -5.38 8.51
CA VAL A 102 5.84 -5.67 7.85
C VAL A 102 5.06 -6.76 8.59
N CYS A 103 5.71 -7.85 9.01
CA CYS A 103 5.03 -8.89 9.79
C CYS A 103 4.53 -8.37 11.14
N ARG A 104 5.36 -7.61 11.86
CA ARG A 104 4.97 -6.98 13.13
C ARG A 104 3.77 -6.09 12.96
N PHE A 105 3.83 -5.14 12.02
CA PHE A 105 2.72 -4.21 11.81
C PHE A 105 1.47 -4.89 11.26
N SER A 106 1.60 -5.97 10.48
CA SER A 106 0.48 -6.82 10.10
C SER A 106 -0.23 -7.43 11.29
N ASN A 107 0.53 -7.88 12.30
CA ASN A 107 -0.04 -8.41 13.53
C ASN A 107 -0.68 -7.31 14.39
N VAL A 108 -0.12 -6.10 14.43
CA VAL A 108 -0.75 -4.92 15.03
C VAL A 108 -2.12 -4.67 14.40
N LEU A 109 -2.20 -4.62 13.08
CA LEU A 109 -3.48 -4.39 12.40
C LEU A 109 -4.50 -5.50 12.73
N LYS A 110 -4.07 -6.76 12.76
CA LYS A 110 -4.94 -7.90 13.15
C LYS A 110 -5.42 -7.79 14.60
N SER A 111 -4.57 -7.39 15.56
CA SER A 111 -4.96 -7.22 16.96
C SER A 111 -5.98 -6.10 17.16
N LEU A 112 -5.97 -5.09 16.31
CA LEU A 112 -6.97 -4.03 16.25
C LEU A 112 -8.23 -4.41 15.46
N GLY A 113 -8.41 -5.70 15.15
CA GLY A 113 -9.59 -6.22 14.48
C GLY A 113 -9.69 -5.93 12.98
N VAL A 114 -8.60 -5.53 12.34
CA VAL A 114 -8.57 -5.35 10.87
C VAL A 114 -8.64 -6.71 10.19
N LYS A 115 -9.53 -6.82 9.21
CA LYS A 115 -9.80 -8.02 8.42
C LYS A 115 -9.52 -7.77 6.93
N LYS A 116 -9.42 -8.86 6.18
CA LYS A 116 -9.38 -8.83 4.71
C LYS A 116 -10.56 -8.00 4.18
N GLY A 117 -10.26 -7.05 3.29
CA GLY A 117 -11.24 -6.14 2.70
C GLY A 117 -11.53 -4.86 3.49
N ASP A 118 -11.07 -4.74 4.75
CA ASP A 118 -11.18 -3.48 5.49
C ASP A 118 -10.29 -2.40 4.85
N ARG A 119 -10.78 -1.15 4.83
CA ARG A 119 -10.04 -0.02 4.24
C ARG A 119 -9.31 0.75 5.33
N ILE A 120 -8.04 1.07 5.04
CA ILE A 120 -7.14 1.81 5.92
C ILE A 120 -6.65 3.06 5.21
N CYS A 121 -6.84 4.22 5.83
CA CYS A 121 -6.32 5.48 5.33
C CYS A 121 -4.88 5.70 5.79
N LEU A 122 -3.98 6.02 4.87
CA LEU A 122 -2.58 6.33 5.16
C LEU A 122 -2.34 7.82 4.84
N TYR A 123 -2.32 8.65 5.88
CA TYR A 123 -2.04 10.09 5.79
C TYR A 123 -0.70 10.39 6.44
N MET A 124 0.38 10.02 5.76
CA MET A 124 1.73 9.97 6.30
C MET A 124 2.73 10.75 5.42
N PRO A 125 3.80 11.29 6.00
CA PRO A 125 4.94 11.75 5.22
C PRO A 125 5.68 10.58 4.56
N MET A 126 6.64 10.89 3.67
CA MET A 126 7.47 9.88 3.00
C MET A 126 8.56 9.38 3.97
N ILE A 127 8.16 8.49 4.86
CA ILE A 127 9.01 7.83 5.86
C ILE A 127 8.94 6.31 5.70
N PRO A 128 9.91 5.53 6.20
CA PRO A 128 9.92 4.07 6.07
C PRO A 128 8.64 3.40 6.56
N GLU A 129 8.04 3.92 7.61
CA GLU A 129 6.80 3.43 8.22
C GLU A 129 5.62 3.45 7.23
N LEU A 130 5.61 4.38 6.27
CA LEU A 130 4.61 4.38 5.20
C LEU A 130 4.73 3.13 4.32
N THR A 131 5.95 2.75 3.95
CA THR A 131 6.19 1.52 3.17
C THR A 131 5.79 0.27 3.97
N VAL A 132 6.13 0.24 5.27
CA VAL A 132 5.71 -0.85 6.16
C VAL A 132 4.18 -0.92 6.23
N ALA A 133 3.48 0.20 6.41
CA ALA A 133 2.02 0.26 6.49
C ALA A 133 1.34 -0.25 5.20
N VAL A 134 1.81 0.21 4.03
CA VAL A 134 1.31 -0.23 2.72
C VAL A 134 1.46 -1.75 2.54
N LEU A 135 2.65 -2.28 2.81
CA LEU A 135 2.93 -3.70 2.65
C LEU A 135 2.21 -4.55 3.71
N SER A 136 2.02 -4.04 4.93
CA SER A 136 1.27 -4.73 5.97
C SER A 136 -0.21 -4.85 5.63
N CYS A 137 -0.83 -3.80 5.09
CA CYS A 137 -2.20 -3.88 4.56
C CYS A 137 -2.29 -4.96 3.48
N ALA A 138 -1.38 -4.94 2.51
CA ALA A 138 -1.35 -5.92 1.43
C ALA A 138 -1.13 -7.35 1.96
N ARG A 139 -0.30 -7.53 3.00
CA ARG A 139 -0.01 -8.84 3.58
C ARG A 139 -1.23 -9.51 4.18
N ILE A 140 -2.09 -8.75 4.87
CA ILE A 140 -3.31 -9.26 5.50
C ILE A 140 -4.56 -9.16 4.62
N GLY A 141 -4.41 -8.63 3.39
CA GLY A 141 -5.53 -8.42 2.47
C GLY A 141 -6.43 -7.23 2.83
N ALA A 142 -5.95 -6.30 3.65
CA ALA A 142 -6.61 -5.02 3.86
C ALA A 142 -6.33 -4.07 2.70
N ILE A 143 -7.29 -3.19 2.41
CA ILE A 143 -7.22 -2.24 1.30
C ILE A 143 -6.67 -0.92 1.82
N HIS A 144 -5.53 -0.47 1.30
CA HIS A 144 -5.00 0.82 1.71
C HIS A 144 -5.40 1.96 0.76
N SER A 145 -5.55 3.15 1.32
CA SER A 145 -5.74 4.39 0.58
C SER A 145 -4.73 5.41 1.04
N VAL A 146 -3.73 5.68 0.20
CA VAL A 146 -2.70 6.68 0.51
C VAL A 146 -3.22 8.06 0.16
N VAL A 147 -3.18 8.97 1.14
CA VAL A 147 -3.57 10.37 0.99
C VAL A 147 -2.34 11.23 1.22
N PHE A 148 -2.06 12.13 0.29
CA PHE A 148 -0.90 13.02 0.37
C PHE A 148 -0.93 13.88 1.64
N ALA A 149 0.16 13.84 2.41
CA ALA A 149 0.33 14.56 3.67
C ALA A 149 0.53 16.08 3.48
N GLY A 150 -0.39 16.71 2.85
CA GLY A 150 -0.45 18.14 2.53
C GLY A 150 -1.86 18.56 2.14
N PHE A 151 -2.77 17.57 2.08
CA PHE A 151 -4.19 17.86 1.84
C PHE A 151 -4.85 18.40 3.10
N SER A 152 -5.92 19.21 2.91
CA SER A 152 -6.72 19.78 3.99
C SER A 152 -7.52 18.70 4.74
N ALA A 153 -7.96 19.02 5.95
CA ALA A 153 -8.82 18.15 6.73
C ALA A 153 -10.10 17.75 5.97
N GLN A 154 -10.72 18.67 5.23
CA GLN A 154 -11.89 18.37 4.41
C GLN A 154 -11.58 17.36 3.30
N ALA A 155 -10.46 17.54 2.59
CA ALA A 155 -10.05 16.62 1.52
C ALA A 155 -9.71 15.22 2.06
N LEU A 156 -9.21 15.12 3.28
CA LEU A 156 -8.96 13.86 3.98
C LEU A 156 -10.27 13.20 4.41
N GLN A 157 -11.17 13.97 5.05
CA GLN A 157 -12.50 13.55 5.48
C GLN A 157 -13.31 12.96 4.32
N ASP A 158 -13.32 13.63 3.17
CA ASP A 158 -14.09 13.19 2.00
C ASP A 158 -13.64 11.78 1.54
N ARG A 159 -12.33 11.51 1.55
CA ARG A 159 -11.76 10.20 1.16
C ARG A 159 -12.03 9.12 2.19
N ILE A 160 -11.92 9.44 3.47
CA ILE A 160 -12.23 8.52 4.57
C ILE A 160 -13.69 8.08 4.49
N ASN A 161 -14.60 9.03 4.32
CA ASN A 161 -16.04 8.75 4.26
C ASN A 161 -16.42 7.99 2.97
N ASP A 162 -15.83 8.36 1.81
CA ASP A 162 -16.13 7.69 0.54
C ASP A 162 -15.67 6.22 0.53
N SER A 163 -14.52 5.93 1.13
CA SER A 163 -13.99 4.56 1.25
C SER A 163 -14.39 3.85 2.55
N GLU A 164 -15.08 4.52 3.47
CA GLU A 164 -15.44 4.00 4.79
C GLU A 164 -14.24 3.38 5.51
N CYS A 165 -13.14 4.14 5.61
CA CYS A 165 -11.93 3.65 6.27
C CYS A 165 -12.18 3.37 7.75
N LYS A 166 -11.77 2.18 8.19
CA LYS A 166 -11.89 1.73 9.58
C LYS A 166 -10.80 2.32 10.49
N LEU A 167 -9.62 2.54 9.93
CA LEU A 167 -8.43 2.98 10.66
C LEU A 167 -7.67 4.01 9.84
N ILE A 168 -7.05 4.97 10.53
CA ILE A 168 -6.12 5.92 9.93
C ILE A 168 -4.74 5.79 10.54
N ILE A 169 -3.70 5.84 9.69
CA ILE A 169 -2.30 5.87 10.10
C ILE A 169 -1.73 7.23 9.69
N THR A 170 -1.08 7.90 10.62
CA THR A 170 -0.52 9.23 10.41
C THR A 170 0.82 9.42 11.14
N ALA A 171 1.36 10.63 11.13
CA ALA A 171 2.47 11.04 11.98
C ALA A 171 2.06 12.28 12.80
N ASP A 172 2.82 12.58 13.84
CA ASP A 172 2.68 13.82 14.58
C ASP A 172 2.81 15.04 13.67
N GLY A 173 3.80 15.01 12.78
CA GLY A 173 4.06 16.05 11.81
C GLY A 173 4.87 15.59 10.60
N SER A 174 5.06 16.50 9.66
CA SER A 174 5.89 16.34 8.47
C SER A 174 6.76 17.55 8.24
N PHE A 175 8.01 17.34 7.87
CA PHE A 175 8.89 18.42 7.43
C PHE A 175 8.56 18.82 5.98
N ARG A 176 8.44 20.12 5.74
CA ARG A 176 8.28 20.72 4.42
C ARG A 176 9.27 21.88 4.27
N GLY A 177 10.48 21.57 3.80
CA GLY A 177 11.62 22.47 3.96
C GLY A 177 11.91 22.68 5.43
N GLU A 178 12.00 23.93 5.86
CA GLU A 178 12.22 24.31 7.28
C GLU A 178 10.93 24.32 8.13
N LYS A 179 9.76 24.17 7.52
CA LYS A 179 8.48 24.20 8.21
C LYS A 179 8.06 22.82 8.66
N VAL A 180 7.42 22.75 9.83
CA VAL A 180 6.75 21.56 10.32
C VAL A 180 5.24 21.73 10.08
N LEU A 181 4.65 20.76 9.40
CA LEU A 181 3.22 20.65 9.22
C LEU A 181 2.68 19.68 10.28
N ASN A 182 1.78 20.13 11.15
CA ASN A 182 1.14 19.29 12.16
C ASN A 182 0.08 18.40 11.50
N LEU A 183 0.43 17.13 11.21
CA LEU A 183 -0.46 16.20 10.53
C LEU A 183 -1.55 15.69 11.48
N LYS A 184 -1.20 15.44 12.75
CA LYS A 184 -2.16 14.92 13.72
C LYS A 184 -3.33 15.90 13.92
N SER A 185 -3.06 17.20 13.97
CA SER A 185 -4.11 18.23 14.06
C SER A 185 -5.06 18.21 12.86
N ILE A 186 -4.52 17.99 11.65
CA ILE A 186 -5.33 17.86 10.42
C ILE A 186 -6.19 16.59 10.48
N VAL A 187 -5.62 15.49 10.94
CA VAL A 187 -6.35 14.23 11.13
C VAL A 187 -7.47 14.39 12.13
N ASP A 188 -7.20 15.01 13.30
CA ASP A 188 -8.21 15.22 14.33
C ASP A 188 -9.41 16.03 13.82
N GLN A 189 -9.16 17.05 12.99
CA GLN A 189 -10.24 17.80 12.35
C GLN A 189 -11.02 16.95 11.33
N ALA A 190 -10.31 16.15 10.53
CA ALA A 190 -10.93 15.34 9.49
C ALA A 190 -11.85 14.26 10.07
N ILE A 191 -11.40 13.55 11.11
CA ILE A 191 -12.13 12.40 11.66
C ILE A 191 -13.30 12.75 12.57
N GLN A 192 -13.48 14.02 12.94
CA GLN A 192 -14.64 14.45 13.73
C GLN A 192 -15.99 14.05 13.10
N ASN A 193 -16.03 13.99 11.78
CA ASN A 193 -17.23 13.64 11.01
C ASN A 193 -17.05 12.33 10.22
N CYS A 194 -16.16 11.43 10.68
CA CYS A 194 -15.91 10.13 10.08
C CYS A 194 -16.30 9.03 11.07
N GLY A 195 -17.55 8.60 11.02
CA GLY A 195 -18.10 7.60 11.96
C GLY A 195 -17.53 6.18 11.78
N SER A 196 -16.77 5.91 10.73
CA SER A 196 -16.17 4.61 10.46
C SER A 196 -14.79 4.41 11.13
N ILE A 197 -14.12 5.49 11.55
CA ILE A 197 -12.78 5.41 12.16
C ILE A 197 -12.87 4.91 13.60
N GLU A 198 -12.26 3.75 13.85
CA GLU A 198 -12.15 3.14 15.17
C GLU A 198 -10.86 3.55 15.88
N HIS A 199 -9.71 3.59 15.16
CA HIS A 199 -8.41 3.93 15.71
C HIS A 199 -7.60 4.83 14.79
N CYS A 200 -6.69 5.61 15.43
CA CYS A 200 -5.68 6.43 14.76
C CYS A 200 -4.30 6.00 15.28
N ILE A 201 -3.47 5.41 14.41
CA ILE A 201 -2.10 5.05 14.74
C ILE A 201 -1.17 6.19 14.34
N MET A 202 -0.33 6.63 15.27
CA MET A 202 0.56 7.78 15.06
C MET A 202 2.03 7.38 15.19
N VAL A 203 2.82 7.82 14.19
CA VAL A 203 4.28 7.76 14.20
C VAL A 203 4.83 9.10 14.72
N GLU A 204 5.75 9.06 15.66
CA GLU A 204 6.49 10.25 16.12
C GLU A 204 7.65 10.55 15.14
N ARG A 205 7.48 11.55 14.30
CA ARG A 205 8.48 11.96 13.30
C ARG A 205 9.15 13.29 13.62
N THR A 206 8.36 14.28 14.01
CA THR A 206 8.83 15.67 14.19
C THR A 206 8.92 16.09 15.65
N LYS A 207 8.46 15.23 16.56
CA LYS A 207 8.31 15.53 18.00
C LYS A 207 7.42 16.75 18.27
N THR A 208 6.46 16.97 17.37
CA THR A 208 5.45 17.99 17.56
C THR A 208 4.54 17.59 18.72
N GLU A 209 4.32 18.50 19.65
CA GLU A 209 3.36 18.27 20.73
C GLU A 209 1.96 18.06 20.15
N VAL A 210 1.33 16.95 20.50
CA VAL A 210 0.01 16.54 20.01
C VAL A 210 -0.87 16.11 21.17
N ASN A 211 -2.17 16.31 21.00
CA ASN A 211 -3.15 15.79 21.95
C ASN A 211 -3.54 14.35 21.54
N LEU A 212 -3.36 13.39 22.43
CA LEU A 212 -3.77 11.99 22.23
C LEU A 212 -5.12 11.75 22.90
N VAL A 213 -6.08 11.26 22.14
CA VAL A 213 -7.39 10.85 22.66
C VAL A 213 -7.28 9.39 23.12
N PRO A 214 -7.50 9.10 24.41
CA PRO A 214 -7.43 7.73 24.95
C PRO A 214 -8.31 6.76 24.15
N ASP A 215 -7.89 5.52 24.07
CA ASP A 215 -8.54 4.40 23.37
C ASP A 215 -8.67 4.54 21.84
N ARG A 216 -8.56 5.73 21.29
CA ARG A 216 -8.57 6.00 19.85
C ARG A 216 -7.17 6.13 19.27
N ASP A 217 -6.31 6.92 19.93
CA ASP A 217 -4.99 7.28 19.42
C ASP A 217 -3.92 6.36 20.02
N LEU A 218 -3.21 5.65 19.16
CA LEU A 218 -2.24 4.64 19.53
C LEU A 218 -0.85 5.00 18.99
N LEU A 219 0.19 4.80 19.76
CA LEU A 219 1.56 5.06 19.32
C LEU A 219 2.13 3.86 18.55
N TRP A 220 2.65 4.14 17.36
CA TRP A 220 3.27 3.14 16.49
C TRP A 220 4.38 2.34 17.21
N CYS A 221 5.27 3.04 17.91
CA CYS A 221 6.42 2.40 18.58
C CYS A 221 5.97 1.39 19.62
N GLU A 222 5.00 1.72 20.47
CA GLU A 222 4.47 0.84 21.53
C GLU A 222 3.83 -0.41 20.92
N LEU A 223 2.99 -0.24 19.91
CA LEU A 223 2.35 -1.35 19.21
C LEU A 223 3.35 -2.30 18.55
N MET A 224 4.45 -1.76 17.99
CA MET A 224 5.48 -2.55 17.33
C MET A 224 6.35 -3.35 18.32
N GLU A 225 6.59 -2.83 19.52
CA GLU A 225 7.40 -3.53 20.54
C GLU A 225 6.76 -4.85 21.00
N GLU A 226 5.45 -4.88 21.15
CA GLU A 226 4.69 -6.04 21.63
C GLU A 226 4.35 -7.05 20.53
N SER A 227 4.61 -6.73 19.28
CA SER A 227 4.17 -7.53 18.13
C SER A 227 5.15 -8.61 17.70
N ASN A 228 4.60 -9.80 17.36
CA ASN A 228 5.36 -10.90 16.77
C ASN A 228 5.89 -10.55 15.37
N ASP A 229 7.10 -10.99 15.06
CA ASP A 229 7.80 -10.75 13.80
C ASP A 229 7.48 -11.80 12.70
N TYR A 230 6.52 -12.67 12.93
CA TYR A 230 5.99 -13.63 11.98
C TYR A 230 4.50 -13.38 11.71
N CYS A 231 4.13 -13.29 10.45
CA CYS A 231 2.75 -13.16 10.00
C CYS A 231 2.60 -13.80 8.62
N ASP A 232 1.72 -14.79 8.48
CA ASP A 232 1.41 -15.39 7.18
C ASP A 232 0.75 -14.39 6.24
N ALA A 233 1.14 -14.45 4.97
CA ALA A 233 0.50 -13.66 3.92
C ALA A 233 -0.87 -14.27 3.57
N THR A 234 -1.91 -13.44 3.69
CA THR A 234 -3.28 -13.83 3.35
C THR A 234 -3.40 -14.16 1.87
N GLU A 235 -4.08 -15.25 1.56
CA GLU A 235 -4.37 -15.65 0.20
C GLU A 235 -5.43 -14.72 -0.42
N MET A 236 -5.10 -14.17 -1.59
CA MET A 236 -5.93 -13.20 -2.29
C MET A 236 -6.23 -13.68 -3.70
N GLU A 237 -7.46 -13.51 -4.16
CA GLU A 237 -7.82 -13.70 -5.56
C GLU A 237 -7.20 -12.57 -6.42
N SER A 238 -6.89 -12.87 -7.67
CA SER A 238 -6.23 -11.95 -8.61
C SER A 238 -6.94 -10.60 -8.77
N GLU A 239 -8.27 -10.61 -8.78
CA GLU A 239 -9.12 -9.44 -8.99
C GLU A 239 -9.51 -8.73 -7.69
N GLU A 240 -9.13 -9.25 -6.52
CA GLU A 240 -9.40 -8.56 -5.26
C GLU A 240 -8.66 -7.22 -5.18
N THR A 241 -9.29 -6.28 -4.50
CA THR A 241 -8.77 -4.91 -4.38
C THR A 241 -7.52 -4.88 -3.52
N LEU A 242 -6.45 -4.28 -4.05
CA LEU A 242 -5.20 -4.02 -3.33
C LEU A 242 -5.23 -2.65 -2.66
N PHE A 243 -5.59 -1.61 -3.41
CA PHE A 243 -5.65 -0.25 -2.91
C PHE A 243 -6.61 0.64 -3.69
N ILE A 244 -6.91 1.80 -3.11
CA ILE A 244 -7.73 2.85 -3.72
C ILE A 244 -6.89 4.13 -3.78
N LEU A 245 -6.75 4.71 -4.97
CA LEU A 245 -6.16 6.04 -5.16
C LEU A 245 -7.20 7.01 -5.71
N TYR A 246 -7.19 8.23 -5.18
CA TYR A 246 -8.13 9.27 -5.57
C TYR A 246 -7.53 10.20 -6.62
N THR A 247 -8.24 10.37 -7.70
CA THR A 247 -7.92 11.34 -8.75
C THR A 247 -8.81 12.58 -8.64
N SER A 248 -8.34 13.72 -9.14
CA SER A 248 -9.17 14.92 -9.30
C SER A 248 -10.21 14.66 -10.39
N GLY A 249 -11.43 14.29 -10.00
CA GLY A 249 -12.51 14.06 -10.93
C GLY A 249 -12.95 15.36 -11.64
N SER A 250 -13.43 15.24 -12.88
CA SER A 250 -14.00 16.36 -13.68
C SER A 250 -15.20 17.06 -13.00
N THR A 251 -15.79 16.44 -12.00
CA THR A 251 -16.98 16.93 -11.27
C THR A 251 -16.66 17.64 -9.96
N GLY A 252 -15.39 17.93 -9.66
CA GLY A 252 -14.94 18.61 -8.44
C GLY A 252 -14.81 17.71 -7.19
N LYS A 253 -15.48 16.54 -7.16
CA LYS A 253 -15.26 15.54 -6.09
C LYS A 253 -14.20 14.53 -6.53
N PRO A 254 -13.26 14.15 -5.64
CA PRO A 254 -12.30 13.09 -5.92
C PRO A 254 -13.03 11.77 -6.25
N LYS A 255 -12.50 11.03 -7.23
CA LYS A 255 -12.99 9.69 -7.57
C LYS A 255 -11.97 8.65 -7.18
N GLY A 256 -12.40 7.65 -6.41
CA GLY A 256 -11.57 6.51 -6.03
C GLY A 256 -11.37 5.57 -7.22
N VAL A 257 -10.11 5.34 -7.60
CA VAL A 257 -9.72 4.35 -8.60
C VAL A 257 -9.25 3.10 -7.86
N VAL A 258 -9.89 1.99 -8.13
CA VAL A 258 -9.60 0.70 -7.52
C VAL A 258 -8.55 -0.02 -8.35
N HIS A 259 -7.52 -0.54 -7.69
CA HIS A 259 -6.47 -1.35 -8.29
C HIS A 259 -6.54 -2.78 -7.75
N SER A 260 -6.61 -3.76 -8.64
CA SER A 260 -6.59 -5.18 -8.26
C SER A 260 -5.16 -5.68 -8.02
N ILE A 261 -5.04 -6.76 -7.25
CA ILE A 261 -3.75 -7.31 -6.81
C ILE A 261 -2.91 -7.76 -8.02
N ALA A 262 -3.45 -8.65 -8.86
CA ALA A 262 -2.71 -9.15 -10.01
C ALA A 262 -2.55 -8.10 -11.10
N GLY A 263 -3.56 -7.26 -11.33
CA GLY A 263 -3.49 -6.17 -12.29
C GLY A 263 -2.36 -5.21 -11.98
N TYR A 264 -2.21 -4.81 -10.71
CA TYR A 264 -1.10 -3.95 -10.29
C TYR A 264 0.24 -4.68 -10.32
N MET A 265 0.32 -5.91 -9.76
CA MET A 265 1.59 -6.65 -9.68
C MET A 265 2.18 -6.98 -11.06
N VAL A 266 1.34 -7.36 -12.02
CA VAL A 266 1.81 -7.76 -13.36
C VAL A 266 1.99 -6.55 -14.28
N GLY A 267 1.21 -5.47 -14.07
CA GLY A 267 1.23 -4.27 -14.90
C GLY A 267 2.21 -3.19 -14.44
N ALA A 268 2.76 -3.26 -13.19
CA ALA A 268 3.75 -2.34 -12.65
C ALA A 268 5.16 -2.93 -12.74
#